data_acd924e482eef2924bf485873cf7b304
#
_entry.id   acd924e482eef2924bf485873cf7b304
#
_cell.length_a   1.000
_cell.length_b   1.000
_cell.length_c   1.000
_cell.angle_alpha   90.00
_cell.angle_beta   90.00
_cell.angle_gamma   90.00
#
_symmetry.space_group_name_H-M   'P 1'
#
loop_
_entity.id
_entity.type
_entity.pdbx_description
1 polymer ?
#
loop_
_entity_poly.entity_id
_entity_poly.type
_entity_poly.pdbx_seq_one_letter_code
_entity_poly.pdbx_strand_id
1 'polypeptide(L)'
;LAHRPELVILDDPALGLDPIMRKQFNRDLITHLQGEGRTVFYSSHLLYEVEPVADEVAILDGGHIVRQADTETLRRGVKQIILGRDAFYLVRHELRILDERDDGERKLVAVEQAPQAREVLGREGIEHRVVDLNLDEIFEAYVVGRRGDATDEAKTQAALQPQT
;
A
#
# COMPACT_ATOMS: atom_id res chain seq x y z
N LEU A 1 -8.26 -19.72 -23.74
CA LEU A 1 -7.16 -20.60 -23.30
C LEU A 1 -7.53 -22.05 -23.65
N ALA A 2 -6.83 -22.62 -24.66
CA ALA A 2 -7.18 -23.92 -25.25
C ALA A 2 -7.07 -25.12 -24.28
N HIS A 3 -6.23 -25.01 -23.25
CA HIS A 3 -5.90 -26.13 -22.35
C HIS A 3 -6.54 -26.04 -20.95
N ARG A 4 -7.39 -25.06 -20.70
CA ARG A 4 -8.06 -24.84 -19.40
C ARG A 4 -7.12 -25.04 -18.20
N PRO A 5 -5.99 -24.29 -18.09
CA PRO A 5 -5.04 -24.45 -17.00
C PRO A 5 -5.68 -24.07 -15.66
N GLU A 6 -5.26 -24.70 -14.57
CA GLU A 6 -5.68 -24.35 -13.19
C GLU A 6 -5.04 -23.04 -12.72
N LEU A 7 -3.80 -22.76 -13.18
CA LEU A 7 -3.04 -21.55 -12.90
C LEU A 7 -2.75 -20.78 -14.18
N VAL A 8 -3.05 -19.51 -14.21
CA VAL A 8 -2.72 -18.57 -15.30
C VAL A 8 -1.78 -17.50 -14.75
N ILE A 9 -0.64 -17.30 -15.39
CA ILE A 9 0.33 -16.26 -15.04
C ILE A 9 0.31 -15.20 -16.13
N LEU A 10 0.06 -13.95 -15.73
CA LEU A 10 -0.04 -12.79 -16.62
C LEU A 10 0.92 -11.70 -16.14
N ASP A 11 1.88 -11.37 -16.98
CA ASP A 11 2.84 -10.31 -16.69
C ASP A 11 2.44 -9.05 -17.46
N ASP A 12 1.99 -8.02 -16.71
CA ASP A 12 1.50 -6.74 -17.20
C ASP A 12 0.60 -6.83 -18.46
N PRO A 13 -0.44 -7.68 -18.44
CA PRO A 13 -1.19 -8.06 -19.64
C PRO A 13 -2.04 -6.93 -20.23
N ALA A 14 -2.29 -5.87 -19.49
CA ALA A 14 -3.02 -4.69 -19.92
C ALA A 14 -2.11 -3.61 -20.54
N LEU A 15 -0.78 -3.85 -20.58
CA LEU A 15 0.18 -2.92 -21.14
C LEU A 15 -0.11 -2.65 -22.62
N GLY A 16 -0.21 -1.37 -22.98
CA GLY A 16 -0.49 -0.94 -24.35
C GLY A 16 -1.96 -0.97 -24.78
N LEU A 17 -2.87 -1.44 -23.93
CA LEU A 17 -4.30 -1.36 -24.19
C LEU A 17 -4.82 0.05 -23.86
N ASP A 18 -5.81 0.52 -24.62
CA ASP A 18 -6.55 1.73 -24.26
C ASP A 18 -7.46 1.51 -23.04
N PRO A 19 -7.96 2.57 -22.37
CA PRO A 19 -8.77 2.44 -21.15
C PRO A 19 -10.04 1.59 -21.29
N ILE A 20 -10.64 1.57 -22.49
CA ILE A 20 -11.86 0.77 -22.76
C ILE A 20 -11.50 -0.70 -22.83
N MET A 21 -10.45 -1.02 -23.58
CA MET A 21 -9.96 -2.39 -23.75
C MET A 21 -9.46 -2.98 -22.43
N ARG A 22 -8.82 -2.16 -21.56
CA ARG A 22 -8.40 -2.60 -20.21
C ARG A 22 -9.59 -3.00 -19.34
N LYS A 23 -10.64 -2.19 -19.32
CA LYS A 23 -11.87 -2.53 -18.56
C LYS A 23 -12.52 -3.81 -19.09
N GLN A 24 -12.51 -4.00 -20.41
CA GLN A 24 -13.02 -5.21 -21.02
C GLN A 24 -12.18 -6.42 -20.63
N PHE A 25 -10.86 -6.31 -20.70
CA PHE A 25 -9.91 -7.35 -20.30
C PHE A 25 -10.13 -7.77 -18.83
N ASN A 26 -10.21 -6.82 -17.89
CA ASN A 26 -10.45 -7.12 -16.49
C ASN A 26 -11.80 -7.79 -16.26
N ARG A 27 -12.84 -7.37 -16.97
CA ARG A 27 -14.15 -8.03 -16.92
C ARG A 27 -14.09 -9.47 -17.40
N ASP A 28 -13.40 -9.70 -18.53
CA ASP A 28 -13.25 -11.04 -19.10
C ASP A 28 -12.41 -11.94 -18.18
N LEU A 29 -11.40 -11.37 -17.51
CA LEU A 29 -10.59 -12.07 -16.52
C LEU A 29 -11.45 -12.59 -15.37
N ILE A 30 -12.29 -11.73 -14.78
CA ILE A 30 -13.20 -12.11 -13.69
C ILE A 30 -14.19 -13.17 -14.17
N THR A 31 -14.83 -12.93 -15.32
CA THR A 31 -15.95 -13.76 -15.78
C THR A 31 -15.48 -15.15 -16.20
N HIS A 32 -14.34 -15.24 -16.89
CA HIS A 32 -13.92 -16.49 -17.54
C HIS A 32 -12.84 -17.26 -16.76
N LEU A 33 -12.06 -16.62 -15.92
CA LEU A 33 -11.01 -17.30 -15.18
C LEU A 33 -11.38 -17.51 -13.71
N GLN A 34 -11.69 -16.46 -12.99
CA GLN A 34 -12.09 -16.57 -11.57
C GLN A 34 -13.44 -17.28 -11.41
N GLY A 35 -14.42 -16.98 -12.28
CA GLY A 35 -15.72 -17.64 -12.29
C GLY A 35 -15.66 -19.15 -12.56
N GLU A 36 -14.60 -19.65 -13.20
CA GLU A 36 -14.34 -21.09 -13.41
C GLU A 36 -13.47 -21.71 -12.28
N GLY A 37 -13.18 -20.98 -11.19
CA GLY A 37 -12.39 -21.47 -10.06
C GLY A 37 -10.89 -21.59 -10.35
N ARG A 38 -10.36 -20.83 -11.31
CA ARG A 38 -8.94 -20.83 -11.67
C ARG A 38 -8.17 -19.82 -10.85
N THR A 39 -6.91 -20.13 -10.58
CA THR A 39 -5.97 -19.19 -9.97
C THR A 39 -5.34 -18.33 -11.06
N VAL A 40 -5.37 -17.00 -10.86
CA VAL A 40 -4.72 -16.03 -11.74
C VAL A 40 -3.65 -15.30 -10.96
N PHE A 41 -2.40 -15.42 -11.41
CA PHE A 41 -1.29 -14.61 -10.95
C PHE A 41 -1.05 -13.48 -11.94
N TYR A 42 -1.29 -12.24 -11.50
CA TYR A 42 -1.31 -11.07 -12.37
C TYR A 42 -0.36 -10.00 -11.84
N SER A 43 0.70 -9.66 -12.60
CA SER A 43 1.54 -8.49 -12.29
C SER A 43 1.01 -7.25 -13.00
N SER A 44 1.06 -6.08 -12.36
CA SER A 44 0.75 -4.80 -12.96
C SER A 44 1.42 -3.65 -12.22
N HIS A 45 1.76 -2.60 -12.96
CA HIS A 45 2.15 -1.31 -12.41
C HIS A 45 0.97 -0.31 -12.33
N LEU A 46 -0.21 -0.70 -12.79
CA LEU A 46 -1.44 0.09 -12.79
C LEU A 46 -2.40 -0.48 -11.72
N LEU A 47 -2.19 -0.09 -10.47
CA LEU A 47 -2.84 -0.72 -9.32
C LEU A 47 -4.36 -0.50 -9.29
N TYR A 48 -4.84 0.64 -9.77
CA TYR A 48 -6.27 0.92 -9.91
C TYR A 48 -7.00 -0.06 -10.85
N GLU A 49 -6.26 -0.77 -11.71
CA GLU A 49 -6.82 -1.81 -12.57
C GLU A 49 -6.90 -3.16 -11.88
N VAL A 50 -5.95 -3.42 -10.99
CA VAL A 50 -5.85 -4.67 -10.22
C VAL A 50 -6.81 -4.66 -9.03
N GLU A 51 -6.96 -3.53 -8.37
CA GLU A 51 -7.77 -3.37 -7.17
C GLU A 51 -9.20 -3.95 -7.26
N PRO A 52 -9.94 -3.78 -8.38
CA PRO A 52 -11.29 -4.33 -8.51
C PRO A 52 -11.36 -5.84 -8.71
N VAL A 53 -10.24 -6.49 -9.05
CA VAL A 53 -10.20 -7.88 -9.49
C VAL A 53 -9.34 -8.79 -8.61
N ALA A 54 -8.44 -8.21 -7.79
CA ALA A 54 -7.52 -8.97 -6.97
C ALA A 54 -8.13 -9.35 -5.63
N ASP A 55 -8.16 -10.63 -5.32
CA ASP A 55 -8.50 -11.14 -3.99
C ASP A 55 -7.35 -10.91 -3.01
N GLU A 56 -6.12 -11.14 -3.47
CA GLU A 56 -4.88 -11.00 -2.69
C GLU A 56 -3.86 -10.15 -3.46
N VAL A 57 -3.10 -9.33 -2.74
CA VAL A 57 -2.07 -8.45 -3.28
C VAL A 57 -0.74 -8.72 -2.60
N ALA A 58 0.32 -8.81 -3.40
CA ALA A 58 1.71 -8.81 -2.95
C ALA A 58 2.43 -7.57 -3.50
N ILE A 59 2.92 -6.72 -2.61
CA ILE A 59 3.71 -5.53 -2.95
C ILE A 59 5.17 -5.94 -3.06
N LEU A 60 5.77 -5.71 -4.24
CA LEU A 60 7.16 -6.03 -4.54
C LEU A 60 7.98 -4.74 -4.65
N ASP A 61 9.06 -4.62 -3.87
CA ASP A 61 10.03 -3.52 -3.97
C ASP A 61 11.46 -4.06 -3.86
N GLY A 62 12.34 -3.64 -4.77
CA GLY A 62 13.74 -4.05 -4.79
C GLY A 62 13.96 -5.58 -4.85
N GLY A 63 13.04 -6.33 -5.47
CA GLY A 63 13.11 -7.80 -5.56
C GLY A 63 12.60 -8.55 -4.32
N HIS A 64 12.02 -7.85 -3.34
CA HIS A 64 11.49 -8.44 -2.11
C HIS A 64 9.99 -8.16 -1.99
N ILE A 65 9.24 -9.15 -1.49
CA ILE A 65 7.85 -8.92 -1.10
C ILE A 65 7.86 -8.16 0.23
N VAL A 66 7.42 -6.89 0.18
CA VAL A 66 7.38 -6.02 1.36
C VAL A 66 6.08 -6.14 2.13
N ARG A 67 5.00 -6.54 1.45
CA ARG A 67 3.70 -6.83 2.03
C ARG A 67 2.93 -7.81 1.16
N GLN A 68 2.20 -8.73 1.80
CA GLN A 68 1.24 -9.62 1.15
C GLN A 68 0.02 -9.76 2.06
N ALA A 69 -1.17 -9.57 1.51
CA ALA A 69 -2.44 -9.75 2.23
C ALA A 69 -3.62 -9.71 1.26
N ASP A 70 -4.79 -10.14 1.74
CA ASP A 70 -6.06 -9.89 1.05
C ASP A 70 -6.24 -8.40 0.79
N THR A 71 -6.76 -8.05 -0.37
CA THR A 71 -7.01 -6.66 -0.78
C THR A 71 -7.85 -5.91 0.23
N GLU A 72 -8.90 -6.54 0.74
CA GLU A 72 -9.77 -5.94 1.76
C GLU A 72 -9.06 -5.76 3.11
N THR A 73 -8.18 -6.70 3.50
CA THR A 73 -7.35 -6.59 4.70
C THR A 73 -6.38 -5.42 4.61
N LEU A 74 -5.76 -5.20 3.44
CA LEU A 74 -4.91 -4.03 3.20
C LEU A 74 -5.71 -2.73 3.32
N ARG A 75 -6.86 -2.66 2.66
CA ARG A 75 -7.72 -1.46 2.67
C ARG A 75 -8.23 -1.11 4.06
N ARG A 76 -8.54 -2.09 4.89
CA ARG A 76 -8.97 -1.88 6.29
C ARG A 76 -7.81 -1.54 7.21
N GLY A 77 -6.67 -2.19 7.00
CA GLY A 77 -5.50 -2.09 7.85
C GLY A 77 -4.64 -0.85 7.61
N VAL A 78 -4.62 -0.32 6.38
CA VAL A 78 -3.81 0.84 6.01
C VAL A 78 -4.70 2.05 5.77
N LYS A 79 -4.46 3.11 6.53
CA LYS A 79 -5.23 4.37 6.45
C LYS A 79 -4.30 5.57 6.57
N GLN A 80 -4.72 6.70 6.01
CA GLN A 80 -4.11 7.97 6.32
C GLN A 80 -4.80 8.59 7.54
N ILE A 81 -4.01 9.01 8.50
CA ILE A 81 -4.48 9.77 9.67
C ILE A 81 -3.96 11.19 9.55
N ILE A 82 -4.87 12.16 9.72
CA ILE A 82 -4.56 13.58 9.74
C ILE A 82 -4.79 14.08 11.15
N LEU A 83 -3.74 14.61 11.78
CA LEU A 83 -3.77 15.08 13.16
C LEU A 83 -2.85 16.29 13.35
N GLY A 84 -2.97 16.99 14.47
CA GLY A 84 -2.08 18.10 14.81
C GLY A 84 -0.64 17.64 15.01
N ARG A 85 0.32 18.47 14.61
CA ARG A 85 1.77 18.15 14.67
C ARG A 85 2.21 17.79 16.09
N ASP A 86 1.85 18.57 17.09
CA ASP A 86 2.25 18.33 18.48
C ASP A 86 1.63 17.02 19.01
N ALA A 87 0.36 16.78 18.71
CA ALA A 87 -0.33 15.56 19.07
C ALA A 87 0.31 14.31 18.40
N PHE A 88 0.77 14.43 17.17
CA PHE A 88 1.49 13.35 16.49
C PHE A 88 2.74 12.94 17.24
N TYR A 89 3.58 13.88 17.67
CA TYR A 89 4.82 13.55 18.36
C TYR A 89 4.60 12.90 19.74
N LEU A 90 3.46 13.11 20.38
CA LEU A 90 3.11 12.42 21.62
C LEU A 90 2.90 10.92 21.44
N VAL A 91 2.31 10.51 20.30
CA VAL A 91 1.90 9.12 20.07
C VAL A 91 2.70 8.42 18.97
N ARG A 92 3.62 9.11 18.32
CA ARG A 92 4.39 8.59 17.17
C ARG A 92 4.98 7.19 17.42
N HIS A 93 5.49 6.97 18.62
CA HIS A 93 6.16 5.73 19.02
C HIS A 93 5.21 4.52 19.19
N GLU A 94 3.90 4.76 19.29
CA GLU A 94 2.86 3.72 19.39
C GLU A 94 2.21 3.41 18.02
N LEU A 95 2.49 4.22 17.00
CA LEU A 95 1.93 4.06 15.66
C LEU A 95 2.88 3.25 14.76
N ARG A 96 2.32 2.37 13.97
CA ARG A 96 3.04 1.73 12.87
C ARG A 96 2.97 2.62 11.63
N ILE A 97 3.93 3.52 11.50
CA ILE A 97 4.00 4.52 10.44
C ILE A 97 4.63 3.89 9.20
N LEU A 98 3.98 4.06 8.05
CA LEU A 98 4.49 3.69 6.74
C LEU A 98 5.07 4.90 6.01
N ASP A 99 4.38 6.05 6.08
CA ASP A 99 4.82 7.31 5.48
C ASP A 99 4.29 8.48 6.30
N GLU A 100 5.04 9.58 6.36
CA GLU A 100 4.61 10.81 7.04
C GLU A 100 4.93 12.04 6.20
N ARG A 101 3.98 12.96 6.15
CA ARG A 101 4.11 14.24 5.42
C ARG A 101 3.63 15.39 6.27
N ASP A 102 4.29 16.54 6.13
CA ASP A 102 3.87 17.78 6.76
C ASP A 102 2.85 18.52 5.87
N ASP A 103 1.78 19.02 6.50
CA ASP A 103 0.80 19.92 5.88
C ASP A 103 0.52 21.11 6.85
N GLY A 104 1.43 22.05 6.87
CA GLY A 104 1.37 23.21 7.77
C GLY A 104 1.45 22.80 9.25
N GLU A 105 0.36 23.02 10.00
CA GLU A 105 0.26 22.65 11.41
C GLU A 105 -0.16 21.18 11.64
N ARG A 106 -0.39 20.44 10.57
CA ARG A 106 -0.86 19.05 10.61
C ARG A 106 0.18 18.09 10.09
N LYS A 107 0.05 16.84 10.50
CA LYS A 107 0.72 15.68 9.95
C LYS A 107 -0.30 14.81 9.20
N LEU A 108 0.09 14.37 8.00
CA LEU A 108 -0.58 13.34 7.24
C LEU A 108 0.26 12.07 7.41
N VAL A 109 -0.28 11.07 8.04
CA VAL A 109 0.47 9.87 8.44
C VAL A 109 -0.22 8.65 7.88
N ALA A 110 0.42 7.94 6.96
CA ALA A 110 -0.03 6.63 6.55
C ALA A 110 0.39 5.60 7.60
N VAL A 111 -0.57 4.90 8.18
CA VAL A 111 -0.32 3.92 9.23
C VAL A 111 -0.74 2.53 8.80
N GLU A 112 0.04 1.53 9.20
CA GLU A 112 -0.37 0.14 9.24
C GLU A 112 -1.11 -0.14 10.56
N GLN A 113 -2.04 -1.11 10.57
CA GLN A 113 -2.86 -1.44 11.73
C GLN A 113 -3.74 -0.24 12.21
N ALA A 114 -4.43 0.39 11.27
CA ALA A 114 -5.27 1.55 11.54
C ALA A 114 -6.28 1.37 12.69
N PRO A 115 -6.89 0.19 12.95
CA PRO A 115 -7.72 -0.01 14.14
C PRO A 115 -6.98 0.26 15.44
N GLN A 116 -5.77 -0.25 15.60
CA GLN A 116 -4.93 -0.04 16.79
C GLN A 116 -4.49 1.43 16.92
N ALA A 117 -4.13 2.06 15.79
CA ALA A 117 -3.81 3.49 15.78
C ALA A 117 -4.99 4.34 16.28
N ARG A 118 -6.23 4.00 15.88
CA ARG A 118 -7.43 4.69 16.37
C ARG A 118 -7.68 4.50 17.87
N GLU A 119 -7.38 3.31 18.41
CA GLU A 119 -7.48 3.05 19.86
C GLU A 119 -6.48 3.92 20.63
N VAL A 120 -5.23 4.02 20.16
CA VAL A 120 -4.21 4.89 20.77
C VAL A 120 -4.68 6.34 20.78
N LEU A 121 -5.11 6.86 19.62
CA LEU A 121 -5.56 8.24 19.48
C LEU A 121 -6.80 8.54 20.35
N GLY A 122 -7.73 7.60 20.44
CA GLY A 122 -8.93 7.70 21.28
C GLY A 122 -8.60 7.71 22.76
N ARG A 123 -7.65 6.86 23.21
CA ARG A 123 -7.18 6.81 24.61
C ARG A 123 -6.53 8.13 25.03
N GLU A 124 -5.73 8.72 24.16
CA GLU A 124 -5.05 10.00 24.40
C GLU A 124 -5.95 11.23 24.15
N GLY A 125 -7.20 11.03 23.73
CA GLY A 125 -8.14 12.11 23.43
C GLY A 125 -7.72 13.01 22.27
N ILE A 126 -6.92 12.48 21.33
CA ILE A 126 -6.37 13.23 20.18
C ILE A 126 -7.42 13.36 19.09
N GLU A 127 -7.75 14.61 18.73
CA GLU A 127 -8.59 14.89 17.58
C GLU A 127 -7.87 14.52 16.28
N HIS A 128 -8.50 13.71 15.45
CA HIS A 128 -7.93 13.23 14.21
C HIS A 128 -8.99 12.95 13.15
N ARG A 129 -8.57 12.94 11.90
CA ARG A 129 -9.38 12.50 10.76
C ARG A 129 -8.74 11.27 10.13
N VAL A 130 -9.55 10.25 9.86
CA VAL A 130 -9.13 9.05 9.13
C VAL A 130 -9.61 9.15 7.69
N VAL A 131 -8.72 8.87 6.74
CA VAL A 131 -8.98 8.87 5.30
C VAL A 131 -8.65 7.50 4.74
N ASP A 132 -9.56 6.98 3.94
CA ASP A 132 -9.35 5.74 3.21
C ASP A 132 -8.31 5.96 2.11
N LEU A 133 -7.42 4.97 1.93
CA LEU A 133 -6.44 4.95 0.86
C LEU A 133 -6.86 3.92 -0.18
N ASN A 134 -6.67 4.26 -1.45
CA ASN A 134 -6.74 3.31 -2.55
C ASN A 134 -5.45 2.47 -2.63
N LEU A 135 -5.40 1.49 -3.51
CA LEU A 135 -4.26 0.57 -3.60
C LEU A 135 -2.97 1.27 -4.06
N ASP A 136 -3.08 2.30 -4.93
CA ASP A 136 -1.93 3.11 -5.36
C ASP A 136 -1.30 3.87 -4.18
N GLU A 137 -2.13 4.50 -3.35
CA GLU A 137 -1.70 5.23 -2.16
C GLU A 137 -1.11 4.29 -1.09
N ILE A 138 -1.69 3.10 -0.93
CA ILE A 138 -1.16 2.05 -0.04
C ILE A 138 0.22 1.59 -0.53
N PHE A 139 0.36 1.31 -1.82
CA PHE A 139 1.64 0.94 -2.43
C PHE A 139 2.69 2.03 -2.21
N GLU A 140 2.34 3.29 -2.49
CA GLU A 140 3.23 4.43 -2.28
C GLU A 140 3.71 4.49 -0.82
N ALA A 141 2.80 4.35 0.15
CA ALA A 141 3.16 4.35 1.56
C ALA A 141 4.18 3.27 1.94
N TYR A 142 4.01 2.04 1.41
CA TYR A 142 4.98 0.96 1.68
C TYR A 142 6.33 1.15 1.00
N VAL A 143 6.36 1.72 -0.20
CA VAL A 143 7.58 1.83 -1.01
C VAL A 143 8.36 3.11 -0.71
N VAL A 144 7.67 4.26 -0.63
CA VAL A 144 8.30 5.57 -0.41
C VAL A 144 8.74 5.73 1.04
N GLY A 145 7.90 5.37 2.00
CA GLY A 145 8.22 5.45 3.43
C GLY A 145 9.51 4.69 3.78
N ARG A 146 9.66 3.47 3.27
CA ARG A 146 10.89 2.68 3.46
C ARG A 146 12.15 3.31 2.85
N ARG A 147 12.01 4.02 1.74
CA ARG A 147 13.15 4.73 1.11
C ARG A 147 13.55 5.96 1.90
N GLY A 148 12.60 6.62 2.57
CA GLY A 148 12.86 7.71 3.50
C GLY A 148 13.71 7.27 4.69
N ASP A 149 13.33 6.19 5.34
CA ASP A 149 14.05 5.62 6.49
C ASP A 149 15.49 5.19 6.12
N ALA A 150 15.68 4.52 4.98
CA ALA A 150 17.00 4.09 4.51
C ALA A 150 17.94 5.29 4.20
N THR A 151 17.37 6.41 3.76
CA THR A 151 18.15 7.63 3.46
C THR A 151 18.57 8.35 4.74
N ASP A 152 17.75 8.35 5.77
CA ASP A 152 18.05 8.96 7.07
C ASP A 152 19.02 8.10 7.89
N GLU A 153 18.91 6.78 7.84
CA GLU A 153 19.91 5.87 8.44
C GLU A 153 21.28 6.03 7.79
N ALA A 154 21.35 6.13 6.46
CA ALA A 154 22.60 6.34 5.73
C ALA A 154 23.25 7.69 6.07
N LYS A 155 22.47 8.76 6.21
CA LYS A 155 22.94 10.08 6.65
C LYS A 155 23.43 10.06 8.09
N THR A 156 22.75 9.36 8.99
CA THR A 156 23.14 9.21 10.39
C THR A 156 24.44 8.42 10.53
N GLN A 157 24.62 7.35 9.75
CA GLN A 157 25.88 6.58 9.73
C GLN A 157 27.04 7.37 9.14
N ALA A 158 26.79 8.18 8.10
CA ALA A 158 27.82 9.03 7.51
C ALA A 158 28.27 10.17 8.45
N ALA A 159 27.37 10.68 9.30
CA ALA A 159 27.69 11.71 10.30
C ALA A 159 28.45 11.16 11.52
N LEU A 160 28.45 9.86 11.74
CA LEU A 160 29.13 9.18 12.86
C LEU A 160 30.55 8.67 12.50
N GLN A 161 31.00 8.80 11.24
CA GLN A 161 32.36 8.44 10.87
C GLN A 161 33.32 9.57 11.25
N PRO A 162 34.33 9.34 12.12
CA PRO A 162 35.33 10.37 12.45
C PRO A 162 36.16 10.69 11.21
N GLN A 163 36.25 11.97 10.93
CA GLN A 163 37.20 12.49 9.89
C GLN A 163 38.63 12.20 10.37
N THR A 164 39.29 11.25 9.72
CA THR A 164 40.72 11.00 9.83
C THR A 164 41.49 11.91 8.93
#